data_b2ef66e274d2ba3596be6ae382644637
#
_entry.id   b2ef66e274d2ba3596be6ae382644637
#
_cell.length_a   1.000
_cell.length_b   1.000
_cell.length_c   1.000
_cell.angle_alpha   90.00
_cell.angle_beta   90.00
_cell.angle_gamma   90.00
#
_symmetry.space_group_name_H-M   'P 1'
#
loop_
_entity.id
_entity.type
_entity.pdbx_description
1 polymer ?
#
loop_
_entity_poly.entity_id
_entity_poly.type
_entity_poly.pdbx_seq_one_letter_code
_entity_poly.pdbx_strand_id
1 'polypeptide(L)'
;MRRLLVVEDDAAIRDGIVCLLRRNGYAAAAVTDFADVAGQILDAAPDLVLLDLNLPGVDGGFTCREVRASSQVPIIAVTSRDTDMDELVTLSAGADDFVTKPYNEQVLLARISSVLKRSYGEGAAASARISVRGVTLDTARCEVSFEGRTAELTKNELRILALLMRSAGSVVSRQRIQEELWESDDFVDDNTLTVNVSHLRQTLGRIGVEGFIGTRRGLGYIVE
;
A
#
# COMPACT_ATOMS: atom_id res chain seq x y z
N MET A 1 18.35 11.96 5.66
CA MET A 1 18.27 10.67 6.36
C MET A 1 16.85 10.50 6.85
N ARG A 2 16.15 9.41 6.50
CA ARG A 2 14.74 9.19 6.88
C ARG A 2 14.65 8.84 8.36
N ARG A 3 13.67 9.41 9.05
CA ARG A 3 13.40 9.21 10.49
C ARG A 3 12.29 8.18 10.66
N LEU A 4 12.60 7.08 11.33
CA LEU A 4 11.64 6.02 11.61
C LEU A 4 11.35 5.97 13.10
N LEU A 5 10.08 5.81 13.46
CA LEU A 5 9.65 5.66 14.85
C LEU A 5 9.17 4.23 15.08
N VAL A 6 9.66 3.61 16.14
CA VAL A 6 9.31 2.24 16.54
C VAL A 6 8.42 2.31 17.77
N VAL A 7 7.26 1.67 17.68
CA VAL A 7 6.30 1.52 18.80
C VAL A 7 6.16 0.03 19.08
N GLU A 8 6.85 -0.43 20.11
CA GLU A 8 6.98 -1.84 20.52
C GLU A 8 7.19 -1.88 22.02
N ASP A 9 6.43 -2.67 22.75
CA ASP A 9 6.52 -2.75 24.22
C ASP A 9 7.66 -3.65 24.70
N ASP A 10 7.93 -4.75 23.99
CA ASP A 10 9.08 -5.59 24.31
C ASP A 10 10.41 -4.84 24.05
N ALA A 11 11.15 -4.57 25.12
CA ALA A 11 12.39 -3.81 25.05
C ALA A 11 13.44 -4.48 24.16
N ALA A 12 13.56 -5.81 24.17
CA ALA A 12 14.55 -6.53 23.38
C ALA A 12 14.22 -6.47 21.89
N ILE A 13 12.94 -6.66 21.53
CA ILE A 13 12.47 -6.53 20.14
C ILE A 13 12.63 -5.09 19.66
N ARG A 14 12.19 -4.13 20.44
CA ARG A 14 12.29 -2.69 20.14
C ARG A 14 13.72 -2.25 19.88
N ASP A 15 14.64 -2.59 20.80
CA ASP A 15 16.06 -2.21 20.67
C ASP A 15 16.71 -2.92 19.50
N GLY A 16 16.34 -4.17 19.22
CA GLY A 16 16.76 -4.94 18.05
C GLY A 16 16.33 -4.25 16.75
N ILE A 17 15.09 -3.83 16.64
CA ILE A 17 14.56 -3.11 15.47
C ILE A 17 15.29 -1.77 15.30
N VAL A 18 15.44 -0.98 16.37
CA VAL A 18 16.16 0.31 16.32
C VAL A 18 17.60 0.13 15.86
N CYS A 19 18.30 -0.89 16.37
CA CYS A 19 19.66 -1.22 15.95
C CYS A 19 19.71 -1.61 14.47
N LEU A 20 18.80 -2.49 14.02
CA LEU A 20 18.68 -2.91 12.62
C LEU A 20 18.49 -1.71 11.70
N LEU A 21 17.56 -0.82 12.02
CA LEU A 21 17.27 0.37 11.22
C LEU A 21 18.47 1.30 11.12
N ARG A 22 19.13 1.57 12.24
CA ARG A 22 20.33 2.43 12.27
C ARG A 22 21.48 1.86 11.43
N ARG A 23 21.70 0.55 11.49
CA ARG A 23 22.72 -0.15 10.67
C ARG A 23 22.40 -0.08 9.17
N ASN A 24 21.15 0.10 8.80
CA ASN A 24 20.69 0.23 7.41
C ASN A 24 20.47 1.68 6.96
N GLY A 25 21.04 2.67 7.68
CA GLY A 25 21.10 4.05 7.24
C GLY A 25 19.86 4.88 7.56
N TYR A 26 18.99 4.43 8.45
CA TYR A 26 17.85 5.21 8.94
C TYR A 26 18.19 5.91 10.27
N ALA A 27 17.58 7.08 10.51
CA ALA A 27 17.50 7.62 11.87
C ALA A 27 16.33 6.93 12.57
N ALA A 28 16.59 6.18 13.65
CA ALA A 28 15.55 5.45 14.36
C ALA A 28 15.46 5.90 15.81
N ALA A 29 14.22 6.15 16.26
CA ALA A 29 13.82 6.39 17.64
C ALA A 29 12.73 5.42 18.05
N ALA A 30 12.47 5.29 19.33
CA ALA A 30 11.41 4.44 19.85
C ALA A 30 10.52 5.19 20.84
N VAL A 31 9.25 4.84 20.86
CA VAL A 31 8.31 5.21 21.92
C VAL A 31 8.55 4.28 23.12
N THR A 32 8.63 4.86 24.32
CA THR A 32 8.84 4.13 25.60
C THR A 32 7.72 4.39 26.61
N ASP A 33 6.88 5.38 26.36
CA ASP A 33 5.68 5.67 27.14
C ASP A 33 4.44 5.42 26.27
N PHE A 34 3.57 4.55 26.69
CA PHE A 34 2.39 4.11 25.92
C PHE A 34 1.09 4.81 26.37
N ALA A 35 1.18 5.86 27.19
CA ALA A 35 -0.01 6.59 27.65
C ALA A 35 -0.71 7.37 26.52
N ASP A 36 0.06 7.95 25.58
CA ASP A 36 -0.44 8.67 24.41
C ASP A 36 0.46 8.40 23.20
N VAL A 37 0.30 7.24 22.59
CA VAL A 37 1.11 6.80 21.45
C VAL A 37 0.82 7.66 20.23
N ALA A 38 -0.45 7.98 19.97
CA ALA A 38 -0.84 8.76 18.80
C ALA A 38 -0.26 10.18 18.86
N GLY A 39 -0.37 10.86 20.00
CA GLY A 39 0.23 12.18 20.21
C GLY A 39 1.73 12.16 20.01
N GLN A 40 2.44 11.19 20.57
CA GLN A 40 3.88 11.06 20.41
C GLN A 40 4.31 10.81 18.95
N ILE A 41 3.53 10.03 18.18
CA ILE A 41 3.77 9.85 16.74
C ILE A 41 3.62 11.18 16.00
N LEU A 42 2.56 11.93 16.30
CA LEU A 42 2.28 13.22 15.64
C LEU A 42 3.36 14.26 15.98
N ASP A 43 3.77 14.35 17.23
CA ASP A 43 4.82 15.28 17.71
C ASP A 43 6.20 14.94 17.13
N ALA A 44 6.54 13.67 17.08
CA ALA A 44 7.81 13.22 16.51
C ALA A 44 7.90 13.47 14.99
N ALA A 45 6.76 13.57 14.30
CA ALA A 45 6.65 13.73 12.86
C ALA A 45 7.66 12.87 12.07
N PRO A 46 7.64 11.53 12.24
CA PRO A 46 8.58 10.64 11.55
C PRO A 46 8.24 10.51 10.07
N ASP A 47 9.18 9.96 9.29
CA ASP A 47 8.93 9.60 7.90
C ASP A 47 8.20 8.24 7.76
N LEU A 48 8.24 7.38 8.78
CA LEU A 48 7.52 6.12 8.83
C LEU A 48 7.42 5.63 10.28
N VAL A 49 6.32 4.99 10.61
CA VAL A 49 6.05 4.35 11.90
C VAL A 49 6.04 2.84 11.73
N LEU A 50 6.77 2.12 12.59
CA LEU A 50 6.57 0.69 12.83
C LEU A 50 5.73 0.57 14.10
N LEU A 51 4.51 0.07 13.99
CA LEU A 51 3.53 0.04 15.09
C LEU A 51 3.17 -1.40 15.43
N ASP A 52 3.51 -1.85 16.63
CA ASP A 52 2.93 -3.09 17.16
C ASP A 52 1.45 -2.88 17.47
N LEU A 53 0.64 -3.80 17.03
CA LEU A 53 -0.80 -3.79 17.31
C LEU A 53 -1.16 -4.38 18.69
N ASN A 54 -0.25 -5.14 19.29
CA ASN A 54 -0.48 -5.83 20.56
C ASN A 54 0.20 -5.11 21.74
N LEU A 55 -0.01 -3.81 21.86
CA LEU A 55 0.53 -3.03 22.98
C LEU A 55 -0.29 -3.24 24.25
N PRO A 56 0.34 -3.27 25.43
CA PRO A 56 -0.38 -3.42 26.70
C PRO A 56 -1.25 -2.20 26.98
N GLY A 57 -2.55 -2.42 27.12
CA GLY A 57 -3.53 -1.36 27.43
C GLY A 57 -3.86 -0.41 26.28
N VAL A 58 -3.29 -0.61 25.08
CA VAL A 58 -3.52 0.22 23.90
C VAL A 58 -3.90 -0.66 22.71
N ASP A 59 -5.01 -0.35 22.04
CA ASP A 59 -5.37 -0.97 20.78
C ASP A 59 -4.59 -0.28 19.63
N GLY A 60 -3.61 -0.97 19.06
CA GLY A 60 -2.82 -0.45 17.94
C GLY A 60 -3.65 -0.10 16.71
N GLY A 61 -4.76 -0.80 16.46
CA GLY A 61 -5.71 -0.45 15.41
C GLY A 61 -6.44 0.87 15.70
N PHE A 62 -6.77 1.14 16.95
CA PHE A 62 -7.32 2.44 17.35
C PHE A 62 -6.28 3.55 17.20
N THR A 63 -5.04 3.32 17.67
CA THR A 63 -3.91 4.25 17.49
C THR A 63 -3.69 4.59 16.02
N CYS A 64 -3.75 3.59 15.13
CA CYS A 64 -3.61 3.80 13.69
C CYS A 64 -4.69 4.75 13.16
N ARG A 65 -5.97 4.56 13.54
CA ARG A 65 -7.08 5.45 13.16
C ARG A 65 -6.91 6.87 13.69
N GLU A 66 -6.49 7.03 14.95
CA GLU A 66 -6.21 8.35 15.53
C GLU A 66 -5.13 9.10 14.78
N VAL A 67 -4.01 8.44 14.47
CA VAL A 67 -2.93 9.03 13.68
C VAL A 67 -3.45 9.42 12.29
N ARG A 68 -4.25 8.56 11.63
CA ARG A 68 -4.82 8.84 10.31
C ARG A 68 -5.78 10.02 10.29
N ALA A 69 -6.47 10.30 11.37
CA ALA A 69 -7.35 11.47 11.45
C ALA A 69 -6.60 12.80 11.26
N SER A 70 -5.29 12.83 11.55
CA SER A 70 -4.49 14.07 11.57
C SER A 70 -3.22 13.99 10.72
N SER A 71 -2.81 12.80 10.23
CA SER A 71 -1.53 12.61 9.53
C SER A 71 -1.62 11.54 8.44
N GLN A 72 -0.85 11.76 7.36
CA GLN A 72 -0.63 10.80 6.29
C GLN A 72 0.73 10.08 6.44
N VAL A 73 1.34 10.12 7.64
CA VAL A 73 2.61 9.42 7.89
C VAL A 73 2.44 7.91 7.59
N PRO A 74 3.32 7.30 6.81
CA PRO A 74 3.25 5.87 6.54
C PRO A 74 3.36 5.03 7.82
N ILE A 75 2.48 4.04 7.96
CA ILE A 75 2.44 3.12 9.09
C ILE A 75 2.57 1.69 8.58
N ILE A 76 3.59 0.97 9.06
CA ILE A 76 3.69 -0.48 8.90
C ILE A 76 3.30 -1.11 10.24
N ALA A 77 2.22 -1.88 10.24
CA ALA A 77 1.83 -2.63 11.43
C ALA A 77 2.72 -3.86 11.60
N VAL A 78 3.16 -4.10 12.84
CA VAL A 78 3.92 -5.29 13.21
C VAL A 78 3.07 -6.06 14.20
N THR A 79 2.70 -7.30 13.89
CA THR A 79 1.72 -8.03 14.71
C THR A 79 2.07 -9.51 14.83
N SER A 80 1.70 -10.12 15.96
CA SER A 80 1.73 -11.58 16.11
C SER A 80 0.42 -12.26 15.67
N ARG A 81 -0.55 -11.48 15.21
CA ARG A 81 -1.80 -12.00 14.66
C ARG A 81 -1.55 -12.43 13.22
N ASP A 82 -1.90 -13.67 12.91
CA ASP A 82 -1.62 -14.35 11.65
C ASP A 82 -2.90 -14.78 10.91
N THR A 83 -4.06 -14.25 11.31
CA THR A 83 -5.32 -14.55 10.61
C THR A 83 -5.61 -13.51 9.53
N ASP A 84 -6.15 -13.95 8.40
CA ASP A 84 -6.58 -13.09 7.28
C ASP A 84 -7.52 -11.96 7.72
N MET A 85 -8.35 -12.23 8.76
CA MET A 85 -9.25 -11.23 9.36
C MET A 85 -8.49 -10.12 10.10
N ASP A 86 -7.40 -10.45 10.80
CA ASP A 86 -6.59 -9.46 11.52
C ASP A 86 -5.84 -8.55 10.55
N GLU A 87 -5.43 -9.09 9.40
CA GLU A 87 -4.81 -8.37 8.30
C GLU A 87 -5.77 -7.35 7.67
N LEU A 88 -7.00 -7.77 7.35
CA LEU A 88 -8.07 -6.91 6.86
C LEU A 88 -8.41 -5.78 7.85
N VAL A 89 -8.51 -6.09 9.15
CA VAL A 89 -8.78 -5.10 10.20
C VAL A 89 -7.65 -4.08 10.28
N THR A 90 -6.40 -4.52 10.16
CA THR A 90 -5.21 -3.68 10.23
C THR A 90 -5.13 -2.68 9.05
N LEU A 91 -5.32 -3.16 7.84
CA LEU A 91 -5.33 -2.30 6.65
C LEU A 91 -6.56 -1.37 6.64
N SER A 92 -7.72 -1.85 7.10
CA SER A 92 -8.92 -1.03 7.26
C SER A 92 -8.77 0.04 8.34
N ALA A 93 -7.90 -0.18 9.33
CA ALA A 93 -7.55 0.83 10.33
C ALA A 93 -6.64 1.93 9.80
N GLY A 94 -6.11 1.80 8.56
CA GLY A 94 -5.32 2.81 7.88
C GLY A 94 -3.80 2.54 7.88
N ALA A 95 -3.35 1.33 8.17
CA ALA A 95 -1.97 0.93 7.94
C ALA A 95 -1.67 0.84 6.43
N ASP A 96 -0.44 1.19 6.02
CA ASP A 96 0.00 1.14 4.62
C ASP A 96 0.58 -0.22 4.23
N ASP A 97 1.01 -0.99 5.23
CA ASP A 97 1.53 -2.36 5.09
C ASP A 97 1.52 -3.04 6.47
N PHE A 98 1.75 -4.35 6.50
CA PHE A 98 1.88 -5.09 7.76
C PHE A 98 2.97 -6.15 7.66
N VAL A 99 3.46 -6.60 8.83
CA VAL A 99 4.46 -7.65 8.97
C VAL A 99 4.08 -8.54 10.15
N THR A 100 3.94 -9.84 9.92
CA THR A 100 3.64 -10.81 10.97
C THR A 100 4.91 -11.25 11.70
N LYS A 101 4.84 -11.35 13.03
CA LYS A 101 5.88 -11.92 13.88
C LYS A 101 5.76 -13.46 13.93
N PRO A 102 6.85 -14.23 13.85
CA PRO A 102 8.23 -13.78 13.65
C PRO A 102 8.52 -13.43 12.19
N TYR A 103 9.24 -12.34 11.96
CA TYR A 103 9.61 -11.87 10.62
C TYR A 103 11.10 -11.99 10.33
N ASN A 104 11.43 -12.08 9.06
CA ASN A 104 12.80 -11.96 8.60
C ASN A 104 13.19 -10.48 8.51
N GLU A 105 14.36 -10.11 9.02
CA GLU A 105 14.89 -8.73 8.99
C GLU A 105 14.94 -8.13 7.57
N GLN A 106 15.30 -8.94 6.57
CA GLN A 106 15.38 -8.49 5.18
C GLN A 106 13.99 -8.20 4.60
N VAL A 107 12.97 -8.97 5.00
CA VAL A 107 11.58 -8.73 4.61
C VAL A 107 11.08 -7.42 5.21
N LEU A 108 11.34 -7.17 6.50
CA LEU A 108 10.99 -5.91 7.15
C LEU A 108 11.64 -4.71 6.45
N LEU A 109 12.96 -4.79 6.16
CA LEU A 109 13.69 -3.72 5.46
C LEU A 109 13.16 -3.49 4.04
N ALA A 110 12.82 -4.55 3.30
CA ALA A 110 12.25 -4.44 1.96
C ALA A 110 10.89 -3.75 1.98
N ARG A 111 10.01 -4.07 2.95
CA ARG A 111 8.71 -3.41 3.13
C ARG A 111 8.87 -1.94 3.51
N ILE A 112 9.75 -1.60 4.46
CA ILE A 112 10.09 -0.22 4.82
C ILE A 112 10.53 0.57 3.57
N SER A 113 11.47 0.02 2.80
CA SER A 113 11.96 0.65 1.58
C SER A 113 10.84 0.86 0.55
N SER A 114 9.98 -0.13 0.36
CA SER A 114 8.83 -0.07 -0.55
C SER A 114 7.83 1.02 -0.14
N VAL A 115 7.46 1.07 1.14
CA VAL A 115 6.52 2.06 1.69
C VAL A 115 7.13 3.47 1.58
N LEU A 116 8.38 3.67 2.00
CA LEU A 116 9.06 4.96 1.88
C LEU A 116 9.21 5.43 0.43
N LYS A 117 9.48 4.52 -0.50
CA LYS A 117 9.54 4.84 -1.94
C LYS A 117 8.18 5.28 -2.47
N ARG A 118 7.10 4.63 -2.07
CA ARG A 118 5.73 5.02 -2.46
C ARG A 118 5.36 6.40 -1.89
N SER A 119 5.73 6.68 -0.63
CA SER A 119 5.30 7.90 0.07
C SER A 119 6.20 9.10 -0.23
N TYR A 120 7.50 8.90 -0.46
CA TYR A 120 8.49 10.00 -0.55
C TYR A 120 9.48 9.88 -1.71
N GLY A 121 9.41 8.87 -2.57
CA GLY A 121 10.31 8.72 -3.72
C GLY A 121 10.28 9.98 -4.59
N GLU A 122 11.41 10.31 -5.23
CA GLU A 122 11.45 11.35 -6.26
C GLU A 122 10.46 10.94 -7.34
N GLY A 123 9.33 11.63 -7.39
CA GLY A 123 8.17 11.25 -8.17
C GLY A 123 7.01 10.67 -7.35
N ALA A 124 6.95 10.82 -6.01
CA ALA A 124 5.78 10.38 -5.24
C ALA A 124 4.50 11.02 -5.80
N ALA A 125 4.54 12.29 -6.22
CA ALA A 125 3.47 12.91 -6.99
C ALA A 125 3.40 12.40 -8.44
N ALA A 126 4.53 12.03 -9.06
CA ALA A 126 4.58 11.43 -10.41
C ALA A 126 4.39 9.91 -10.38
N SER A 127 4.71 9.25 -9.25
CA SER A 127 4.45 7.83 -9.01
C SER A 127 2.99 7.55 -8.62
N ALA A 128 2.31 8.54 -8.02
CA ALA A 128 0.87 8.48 -7.78
C ALA A 128 0.07 8.71 -9.08
N ARG A 129 0.69 9.28 -10.12
CA ARG A 129 0.05 9.49 -11.42
C ARG A 129 0.79 8.74 -12.51
N ILE A 130 0.05 7.90 -13.20
CA ILE A 130 0.52 7.17 -14.37
C ILE A 130 -0.27 7.71 -15.56
N SER A 131 0.42 8.20 -16.58
CA SER A 131 -0.25 8.73 -17.78
C SER A 131 0.18 7.95 -19.02
N VAL A 132 -0.80 7.47 -19.77
CA VAL A 132 -0.62 6.75 -21.04
C VAL A 132 -1.68 7.25 -22.00
N ARG A 133 -1.29 7.75 -23.18
CA ARG A 133 -2.19 8.20 -24.26
C ARG A 133 -3.28 9.19 -23.78
N GLY A 134 -2.93 10.11 -22.89
CA GLY A 134 -3.87 11.10 -22.34
C GLY A 134 -4.73 10.62 -21.18
N VAL A 135 -4.80 9.30 -20.92
CA VAL A 135 -5.43 8.74 -19.73
C VAL A 135 -4.48 8.88 -18.56
N THR A 136 -4.92 9.51 -17.50
CA THR A 136 -4.14 9.68 -16.26
C THR A 136 -4.81 8.94 -15.11
N LEU A 137 -4.08 8.02 -14.50
CA LEU A 137 -4.46 7.31 -13.29
C LEU A 137 -3.81 7.97 -12.09
N ASP A 138 -4.59 8.44 -11.13
CA ASP A 138 -4.15 8.94 -9.83
C ASP A 138 -4.35 7.82 -8.79
N THR A 139 -3.26 7.14 -8.43
CA THR A 139 -3.33 5.99 -7.52
C THR A 139 -3.58 6.40 -6.07
N ALA A 140 -3.25 7.64 -5.69
CA ALA A 140 -3.50 8.15 -4.35
C ALA A 140 -4.98 8.51 -4.14
N ARG A 141 -5.67 8.93 -5.21
CA ARG A 141 -7.08 9.31 -5.17
C ARG A 141 -8.03 8.20 -5.64
N CYS A 142 -7.49 7.08 -6.12
CA CYS A 142 -8.26 6.00 -6.75
C CYS A 142 -9.12 6.51 -7.93
N GLU A 143 -8.60 7.45 -8.71
CA GLU A 143 -9.31 8.11 -9.79
C GLU A 143 -8.57 7.91 -11.13
N VAL A 144 -9.34 7.76 -12.20
CA VAL A 144 -8.84 7.85 -13.58
C VAL A 144 -9.44 9.07 -14.27
N SER A 145 -8.65 9.78 -15.05
CA SER A 145 -9.07 10.98 -15.77
C SER A 145 -8.65 10.94 -17.24
N PHE A 146 -9.50 11.54 -18.09
CA PHE A 146 -9.27 11.72 -19.51
C PHE A 146 -10.02 12.96 -20.00
N GLU A 147 -9.34 13.87 -20.69
CA GLU A 147 -9.94 15.12 -21.25
C GLU A 147 -10.81 15.89 -20.25
N GLY A 148 -10.37 16.00 -18.98
CA GLY A 148 -11.08 16.74 -17.94
C GLY A 148 -12.26 15.99 -17.28
N ARG A 149 -12.58 14.78 -17.74
CA ARG A 149 -13.56 13.89 -17.09
C ARG A 149 -12.84 12.96 -16.14
N THR A 150 -13.47 12.64 -15.00
CA THR A 150 -12.93 11.74 -13.97
C THR A 150 -13.91 10.64 -13.63
N ALA A 151 -13.40 9.48 -13.22
CA ALA A 151 -14.17 8.39 -12.64
C ALA A 151 -13.39 7.76 -11.50
N GLU A 152 -14.11 7.40 -10.43
CA GLU A 152 -13.56 6.63 -9.32
C GLU A 152 -13.38 5.15 -9.72
N LEU A 153 -12.35 4.54 -9.17
CA LEU A 153 -12.00 3.13 -9.39
C LEU A 153 -12.15 2.35 -8.08
N THR A 154 -12.66 1.15 -8.18
CA THR A 154 -12.55 0.17 -7.09
C THR A 154 -11.08 -0.23 -6.89
N LYS A 155 -10.76 -0.81 -5.73
CA LYS A 155 -9.40 -1.28 -5.39
C LYS A 155 -8.82 -2.22 -6.48
N ASN A 156 -9.63 -3.16 -6.97
CA ASN A 156 -9.21 -4.11 -8.00
C ASN A 156 -9.05 -3.44 -9.38
N GLU A 157 -9.97 -2.57 -9.77
CA GLU A 157 -9.86 -1.79 -11.01
C GLU A 157 -8.61 -0.92 -11.01
N LEU A 158 -8.30 -0.24 -9.90
CA LEU A 158 -7.11 0.57 -9.72
C LEU A 158 -5.83 -0.24 -9.92
N ARG A 159 -5.72 -1.41 -9.28
CA ARG A 159 -4.55 -2.29 -9.36
C ARG A 159 -4.34 -2.83 -10.77
N ILE A 160 -5.41 -3.35 -11.38
CA ILE A 160 -5.36 -3.85 -12.76
C ILE A 160 -4.91 -2.73 -13.71
N LEU A 161 -5.54 -1.55 -13.62
CA LEU A 161 -5.21 -0.43 -14.49
C LEU A 161 -3.77 0.05 -14.28
N ALA A 162 -3.32 0.17 -13.03
CA ALA A 162 -1.96 0.58 -12.71
C ALA A 162 -0.92 -0.40 -13.27
N LEU A 163 -1.13 -1.71 -13.11
CA LEU A 163 -0.25 -2.73 -13.66
C LEU A 163 -0.18 -2.67 -15.19
N LEU A 164 -1.33 -2.59 -15.84
CA LEU A 164 -1.41 -2.51 -17.30
C LEU A 164 -0.79 -1.23 -17.86
N MET A 165 -1.03 -0.07 -17.22
CA MET A 165 -0.44 1.20 -17.66
C MET A 165 1.07 1.28 -17.41
N ARG A 166 1.59 0.69 -16.33
CA ARG A 166 3.04 0.57 -16.10
C ARG A 166 3.72 -0.34 -17.12
N SER A 167 2.96 -1.29 -17.69
CA SER A 167 3.41 -2.25 -18.69
C SER A 167 2.94 -1.87 -20.10
N ALA A 168 2.60 -0.59 -20.33
CA ALA A 168 2.08 -0.13 -21.63
C ALA A 168 2.95 -0.57 -22.79
N GLY A 169 2.33 -1.04 -23.87
CA GLY A 169 3.00 -1.64 -25.02
C GLY A 169 3.38 -3.11 -24.87
N SER A 170 3.21 -3.70 -23.69
CA SER A 170 3.51 -5.11 -23.42
C SER A 170 2.28 -5.88 -22.95
N VAL A 171 2.19 -7.16 -23.30
CA VAL A 171 1.11 -8.03 -22.83
C VAL A 171 1.39 -8.46 -21.39
N VAL A 172 0.44 -8.20 -20.49
CA VAL A 172 0.46 -8.69 -19.11
C VAL A 172 -0.37 -9.96 -19.05
N SER A 173 0.24 -11.06 -18.60
CA SER A 173 -0.44 -12.36 -18.50
C SER A 173 -1.55 -12.33 -17.46
N ARG A 174 -2.57 -13.19 -17.64
CA ARG A 174 -3.66 -13.34 -16.67
C ARG A 174 -3.13 -13.73 -15.29
N GLN A 175 -2.18 -14.68 -15.27
CA GLN A 175 -1.52 -15.11 -14.05
C GLN A 175 -0.83 -13.95 -13.32
N ARG A 176 -0.09 -13.09 -14.04
CA ARG A 176 0.58 -11.93 -13.44
C ARG A 176 -0.41 -10.94 -12.83
N ILE A 177 -1.57 -10.73 -13.47
CA ILE A 177 -2.62 -9.85 -12.92
C ILE A 177 -3.25 -10.49 -11.68
N GLN A 178 -3.48 -11.80 -11.71
CA GLN A 178 -3.99 -12.54 -10.54
C GLN A 178 -3.02 -12.46 -9.36
N GLU A 179 -1.71 -12.67 -9.59
CA GLU A 179 -0.67 -12.53 -8.56
C GLU A 179 -0.69 -11.12 -7.93
N GLU A 180 -0.81 -10.07 -8.75
CA GLU A 180 -0.91 -8.68 -8.26
C GLU A 180 -2.18 -8.43 -7.42
N LEU A 181 -3.28 -9.10 -7.76
CA LEU A 181 -4.54 -9.02 -7.01
C LEU A 181 -4.50 -9.90 -5.75
N TRP A 182 -3.81 -11.05 -5.81
CA TRP A 182 -3.71 -12.03 -4.71
C TRP A 182 -2.88 -11.52 -3.52
N GLU A 183 -1.92 -10.64 -3.74
CA GLU A 183 -1.20 -9.96 -2.65
C GLU A 183 -2.14 -9.11 -1.75
N SER A 184 -3.46 -9.14 -2.01
CA SER A 184 -4.47 -8.35 -1.31
C SER A 184 -5.76 -9.09 -0.96
N ASP A 185 -5.71 -10.36 -0.52
CA ASP A 185 -6.79 -11.09 0.14
C ASP A 185 -8.04 -11.55 -0.66
N ASP A 186 -8.10 -11.38 -1.96
CA ASP A 186 -9.20 -11.96 -2.73
C ASP A 186 -8.70 -13.09 -3.61
N PHE A 187 -9.24 -14.30 -3.40
CA PHE A 187 -9.08 -15.42 -4.34
C PHE A 187 -9.71 -15.03 -5.69
N VAL A 188 -8.90 -14.46 -6.56
CA VAL A 188 -9.34 -13.99 -7.88
C VAL A 188 -9.17 -15.13 -8.88
N ASP A 189 -10.24 -15.86 -9.13
CA ASP A 189 -10.29 -16.82 -10.22
C ASP A 189 -10.32 -16.12 -11.60
N ASP A 190 -10.22 -16.91 -12.66
CA ASP A 190 -10.23 -16.42 -14.05
C ASP A 190 -11.53 -15.69 -14.41
N ASN A 191 -12.67 -16.06 -13.82
CA ASN A 191 -13.96 -15.43 -14.04
C ASN A 191 -13.99 -14.05 -13.37
N THR A 192 -13.54 -13.97 -12.13
CA THR A 192 -13.46 -12.72 -11.36
C THR A 192 -12.55 -11.71 -12.05
N LEU A 193 -11.39 -12.13 -12.59
CA LEU A 193 -10.52 -11.25 -13.38
C LEU A 193 -11.23 -10.72 -14.64
N THR A 194 -11.95 -11.59 -15.36
CA THR A 194 -12.67 -11.19 -16.57
C THR A 194 -13.76 -10.16 -16.26
N VAL A 195 -14.48 -10.33 -15.15
CA VAL A 195 -15.52 -9.39 -14.67
C VAL A 195 -14.89 -8.05 -14.30
N ASN A 196 -13.81 -8.06 -13.52
CA ASN A 196 -13.10 -6.81 -13.13
C ASN A 196 -12.59 -6.04 -14.35
N VAL A 197 -12.02 -6.71 -15.35
CA VAL A 197 -11.58 -6.05 -16.61
C VAL A 197 -12.78 -5.51 -17.39
N SER A 198 -13.91 -6.21 -17.38
CA SER A 198 -15.14 -5.71 -18.03
C SER A 198 -15.67 -4.45 -17.35
N HIS A 199 -15.74 -4.44 -16.03
CA HIS A 199 -16.15 -3.26 -15.25
C HIS A 199 -15.19 -2.09 -15.47
N LEU A 200 -13.89 -2.33 -15.43
CA LEU A 200 -12.87 -1.31 -15.69
C LEU A 200 -13.04 -0.69 -17.09
N ARG A 201 -13.33 -1.49 -18.12
CA ARG A 201 -13.63 -0.96 -19.46
C ARG A 201 -14.88 -0.09 -19.48
N GLN A 202 -15.91 -0.47 -18.72
CA GLN A 202 -17.14 0.34 -18.59
C GLN A 202 -16.84 1.67 -17.89
N THR A 203 -16.07 1.64 -16.81
CA THR A 203 -15.63 2.85 -16.08
C THR A 203 -14.84 3.78 -16.98
N LEU A 204 -13.89 3.25 -17.77
CA LEU A 204 -13.15 4.02 -18.77
C LEU A 204 -14.05 4.57 -19.87
N GLY A 205 -15.02 3.80 -20.35
CA GLY A 205 -16.01 4.25 -21.35
C GLY A 205 -16.85 5.44 -20.89
N ARG A 206 -17.19 5.53 -19.58
CA ARG A 206 -17.93 6.67 -19.01
C ARG A 206 -17.19 8.00 -19.13
N ILE A 207 -15.87 7.97 -19.16
CA ILE A 207 -15.03 9.16 -19.34
C ILE A 207 -14.58 9.37 -20.79
N GLY A 208 -15.09 8.54 -21.72
CA GLY A 208 -14.80 8.67 -23.16
C GLY A 208 -13.57 7.87 -23.64
N VAL A 209 -13.08 6.95 -22.84
CA VAL A 209 -11.91 6.11 -23.18
C VAL A 209 -12.39 4.75 -23.64
N GLU A 210 -12.37 4.52 -24.98
CA GLU A 210 -12.73 3.25 -25.58
C GLU A 210 -11.51 2.51 -26.12
N GLY A 211 -11.53 1.18 -26.07
CA GLY A 211 -10.47 0.34 -26.63
C GLY A 211 -9.09 0.45 -25.97
N PHE A 212 -8.99 1.13 -24.83
CA PHE A 212 -7.73 1.36 -24.12
C PHE A 212 -7.09 0.07 -23.60
N ILE A 213 -7.92 -0.89 -23.15
CA ILE A 213 -7.46 -2.19 -22.72
C ILE A 213 -7.79 -3.24 -23.77
N GLY A 214 -6.78 -3.70 -24.50
CA GLY A 214 -6.87 -4.78 -25.47
C GLY A 214 -6.85 -6.16 -24.81
N THR A 215 -7.48 -7.16 -25.43
CA THR A 215 -7.36 -8.57 -25.05
C THR A 215 -6.49 -9.31 -26.07
N ARG A 216 -5.46 -9.98 -25.60
CA ARG A 216 -4.65 -10.92 -26.41
C ARG A 216 -5.09 -12.35 -26.03
N ARG A 217 -5.87 -12.98 -26.91
CA ARG A 217 -6.46 -14.31 -26.65
C ARG A 217 -5.39 -15.31 -26.22
N GLY A 218 -5.63 -16.03 -25.11
CA GLY A 218 -4.73 -17.01 -24.53
C GLY A 218 -3.47 -16.44 -23.86
N LEU A 219 -3.22 -15.13 -23.91
CA LEU A 219 -2.02 -14.50 -23.35
C LEU A 219 -2.37 -13.58 -22.17
N GLY A 220 -3.34 -12.67 -22.33
CA GLY A 220 -3.66 -11.70 -21.29
C GLY A 220 -4.23 -10.40 -21.84
N TYR A 221 -3.86 -9.27 -21.19
CA TYR A 221 -4.35 -7.94 -21.53
C TYR A 221 -3.19 -6.97 -21.82
N ILE A 222 -3.48 -5.93 -22.58
CA ILE A 222 -2.50 -4.91 -23.00
C ILE A 222 -3.15 -3.53 -22.99
N VAL A 223 -2.40 -2.51 -22.63
CA VAL A 223 -2.66 -1.10 -22.93
C VAL A 223 -1.71 -0.70 -24.05
N GLU A 224 -2.26 -0.33 -25.20
CA GLU A 224 -1.50 0.07 -26.40
C GLU A 224 -1.22 1.56 -26.41
#